data_1471f9de92f2b73bf9a3b4f744ad2a54
#
_entry.id   1471f9de92f2b73bf9a3b4f744ad2a54
#
_cell.length_a   1.000
_cell.length_b   1.000
_cell.length_c   1.000
_cell.angle_alpha   90.00
_cell.angle_beta   90.00
_cell.angle_gamma   90.00
#
_symmetry.space_group_name_H-M   'P 1'
#
loop_
_entity.id
_entity.type
_entity.pdbx_description
1 polymer ?
#
loop_
_entity_poly.entity_id
_entity_poly.type
_entity_poly.pdbx_seq_one_letter_code
_entity_poly.pdbx_strand_id
1 'polypeptide(L)'
;MAKTPANPILKARKKLAACTFGETSSELIPKRKKIDHEEHLRKYRTTIPIIRELVPQPDIALDTACERLGIPRDTIHGFIVSNGEMSATIQPKLQNGHASIEISSAVVERLTVDELIYVFGHELGHYIFPYEYERDAAGTAASLEDASISRTGEICMDRVGLVACRDINAACSAALKMRSGLGSQHLICDVSTYGKEAVKGYKLDPDFSDLISSHPQLFLRVRAAMLFAQSDAYLDLVGGKGGRPIDEVNAEIRTDLYNTTDFHAEKKRTEFLAVLPCHFVAWAVSMGQELKDLELPVVAGQPDTDKIKGFLDNLAEIPADKREEAISSMLATLAQKATVLCPRQTFSYVEDVVKKTDGTKLHPVMVAFRNHLEQAKHVHLNQKSFLQG
;
A
#
# COMPACT_ATOMS: atom_id res chain seq x y z
N MET A 1 -17.75 -31.17 24.60
CA MET A 1 -16.70 -30.21 24.17
C MET A 1 -17.38 -28.91 23.80
N ALA A 2 -17.23 -27.86 24.60
CA ALA A 2 -17.74 -26.54 24.26
C ALA A 2 -16.97 -26.02 23.02
N LYS A 3 -17.71 -25.67 21.95
CA LYS A 3 -17.09 -25.03 20.75
C LYS A 3 -16.49 -23.70 21.20
N THR A 4 -15.18 -23.52 21.01
CA THR A 4 -14.53 -22.22 21.19
C THR A 4 -15.35 -21.18 20.45
N PRO A 5 -15.78 -20.06 21.07
CA PRO A 5 -16.58 -19.05 20.40
C PRO A 5 -15.83 -18.55 19.17
N ALA A 6 -16.51 -18.49 18.03
CA ALA A 6 -15.93 -18.07 16.76
C ALA A 6 -15.37 -16.64 16.93
N ASN A 7 -14.11 -16.43 16.55
CA ASN A 7 -13.47 -15.12 16.60
C ASN A 7 -14.30 -14.10 15.78
N PRO A 8 -14.81 -13.00 16.40
CA PRO A 8 -15.68 -12.04 15.72
C PRO A 8 -15.07 -11.46 14.45
N ILE A 9 -13.75 -11.22 14.45
CA ILE A 9 -13.02 -10.66 13.29
C ILE A 9 -13.04 -11.65 12.11
N LEU A 10 -12.88 -12.96 12.37
CA LEU A 10 -12.97 -13.97 11.31
C LEU A 10 -14.39 -14.05 10.74
N LYS A 11 -15.42 -13.85 11.58
CA LYS A 11 -16.81 -13.79 11.12
C LYS A 11 -17.05 -12.55 10.25
N ALA A 12 -16.55 -11.38 10.67
CA ALA A 12 -16.62 -10.15 9.89
C ALA A 12 -15.86 -10.27 8.54
N ARG A 13 -14.66 -10.86 8.51
CA ARG A 13 -13.92 -11.15 7.27
C ARG A 13 -14.74 -11.98 6.28
N LYS A 14 -15.34 -13.06 6.76
CA LYS A 14 -16.17 -13.92 5.89
C LYS A 14 -17.37 -13.17 5.34
N LYS A 15 -18.03 -12.36 6.15
CA LYS A 15 -19.16 -11.53 5.74
C LYS A 15 -18.77 -10.51 4.68
N LEU A 16 -17.62 -9.87 4.86
CA LEU A 16 -17.15 -8.75 4.04
C LEU A 16 -16.14 -9.16 2.95
N ALA A 17 -16.00 -10.47 2.68
CA ALA A 17 -15.02 -10.97 1.70
C ALA A 17 -15.19 -10.33 0.31
N ALA A 18 -16.41 -10.02 -0.11
CA ALA A 18 -16.70 -9.36 -1.37
C ALA A 18 -16.23 -7.90 -1.45
N CYS A 19 -15.87 -7.28 -0.31
CA CYS A 19 -15.22 -5.96 -0.31
C CYS A 19 -13.78 -6.01 -0.80
N THR A 20 -13.13 -7.19 -0.78
CA THR A 20 -11.74 -7.35 -1.19
C THR A 20 -11.64 -7.81 -2.64
N PHE A 21 -10.57 -7.38 -3.35
CA PHE A 21 -10.19 -7.85 -4.67
C PHE A 21 -8.67 -7.75 -4.83
N GLY A 22 -8.12 -8.48 -5.81
CA GLY A 22 -6.66 -8.60 -5.98
C GLY A 22 -6.08 -9.76 -5.17
N GLU A 23 -4.77 -9.87 -5.15
CA GLU A 23 -4.04 -10.86 -4.35
C GLU A 23 -4.02 -10.43 -2.88
N THR A 24 -5.13 -10.62 -2.21
CA THR A 24 -5.14 -10.54 -0.75
C THR A 24 -4.77 -11.91 -0.24
N SER A 25 -3.53 -12.11 0.19
CA SER A 25 -3.19 -13.35 0.86
C SER A 25 -3.96 -13.39 2.19
N SER A 26 -5.05 -14.16 2.20
CA SER A 26 -5.87 -14.41 3.40
C SER A 26 -5.06 -15.08 4.54
N GLU A 27 -3.82 -15.46 4.28
CA GLU A 27 -2.94 -16.20 5.19
C GLU A 27 -1.89 -15.34 5.89
N LEU A 28 -1.57 -14.16 5.35
CA LEU A 28 -0.58 -13.28 5.96
C LEU A 28 -1.24 -12.42 7.05
N ILE A 29 -1.29 -12.92 8.26
CA ILE A 29 -1.54 -12.08 9.44
C ILE A 29 -0.22 -11.37 9.74
N PRO A 30 -0.13 -10.03 9.55
CA PRO A 30 1.10 -9.31 9.86
C PRO A 30 1.51 -9.58 11.29
N LYS A 31 2.78 -9.88 11.52
CA LYS A 31 3.39 -9.79 12.86
C LYS A 31 3.54 -8.30 13.22
N ARG A 32 2.43 -7.58 13.30
CA ARG A 32 2.44 -6.19 13.75
C ARG A 32 2.91 -6.15 15.18
N LYS A 33 3.82 -5.19 15.48
CA LYS A 33 4.28 -4.91 16.83
C LYS A 33 3.06 -4.68 17.71
N LYS A 34 2.88 -5.50 18.74
CA LYS A 34 1.78 -5.33 19.69
C LYS A 34 2.04 -4.04 20.45
N ILE A 35 1.05 -3.15 20.50
CA ILE A 35 1.13 -1.95 21.33
C ILE A 35 0.98 -2.38 22.77
N ASP A 36 1.84 -1.85 23.62
CA ASP A 36 1.80 -2.09 25.06
C ASP A 36 0.50 -1.51 25.65
N HIS A 37 -0.08 -2.23 26.60
CA HIS A 37 -1.28 -1.79 27.30
C HIS A 37 -1.07 -0.42 28.00
N GLU A 38 0.12 -0.18 28.55
CA GLU A 38 0.44 1.12 29.15
C GLU A 38 0.46 2.27 28.14
N GLU A 39 0.99 2.05 26.92
CA GLU A 39 0.99 3.05 25.85
C GLU A 39 -0.45 3.41 25.46
N HIS A 40 -1.33 2.42 25.40
CA HIS A 40 -2.75 2.64 25.17
C HIS A 40 -3.40 3.48 26.28
N LEU A 41 -3.11 3.16 27.57
CA LEU A 41 -3.64 3.93 28.69
C LEU A 41 -3.13 5.37 28.74
N ARG A 42 -1.92 5.65 28.24
CA ARG A 42 -1.39 7.02 28.13
C ARG A 42 -2.22 7.91 27.24
N LYS A 43 -2.92 7.36 26.24
CA LYS A 43 -3.80 8.14 25.37
C LYS A 43 -4.93 8.83 26.11
N TYR A 44 -5.47 8.21 27.17
CA TYR A 44 -6.49 8.85 28.01
C TYR A 44 -6.00 10.10 28.74
N ARG A 45 -4.70 10.35 28.79
CA ARG A 45 -4.13 11.57 29.42
C ARG A 45 -4.02 12.75 28.48
N THR A 46 -3.99 12.50 27.17
CA THR A 46 -3.65 13.52 26.15
C THR A 46 -4.71 13.68 25.08
N THR A 47 -5.75 12.84 25.08
CA THR A 47 -6.80 12.81 24.06
C THR A 47 -8.18 12.74 24.70
N ILE A 48 -9.23 12.98 23.92
CA ILE A 48 -10.63 12.84 24.38
C ILE A 48 -11.14 11.46 23.92
N PRO A 49 -11.58 10.58 24.84
CA PRO A 49 -12.18 9.32 24.46
C PRO A 49 -13.52 9.52 23.77
N ILE A 50 -13.79 8.72 22.73
CA ILE A 50 -15.08 8.72 22.03
C ILE A 50 -16.04 7.86 22.84
N ILE A 51 -16.81 8.53 23.70
CA ILE A 51 -17.89 7.98 24.51
C ILE A 51 -19.10 8.89 24.46
N ARG A 52 -20.29 8.31 24.67
CA ARG A 52 -21.57 8.98 24.51
C ARG A 52 -21.71 10.25 25.35
N GLU A 53 -21.16 10.24 26.55
CA GLU A 53 -21.26 11.32 27.53
C GLU A 53 -20.41 12.55 27.19
N LEU A 54 -19.39 12.39 26.36
CA LEU A 54 -18.48 13.47 25.98
C LEU A 54 -18.71 13.93 24.55
N VAL A 55 -18.80 12.99 23.60
CA VAL A 55 -18.86 13.27 22.15
C VAL A 55 -19.91 12.38 21.48
N PRO A 56 -21.20 12.68 21.67
CA PRO A 56 -22.30 11.79 21.29
C PRO A 56 -22.34 11.46 19.79
N GLN A 57 -22.05 12.41 18.89
CA GLN A 57 -22.13 12.16 17.45
C GLN A 57 -21.02 11.21 16.94
N PRO A 58 -19.73 11.42 17.27
CA PRO A 58 -18.69 10.45 16.95
C PRO A 58 -18.93 9.07 17.57
N ASP A 59 -19.47 8.99 18.80
CA ASP A 59 -19.78 7.73 19.44
C ASP A 59 -20.90 6.97 18.72
N ILE A 60 -22.00 7.66 18.35
CA ILE A 60 -23.08 7.08 17.54
C ILE A 60 -22.54 6.55 16.21
N ALA A 61 -21.67 7.31 15.56
CA ALA A 61 -21.09 6.92 14.29
C ALA A 61 -20.20 5.67 14.43
N LEU A 62 -19.37 5.60 15.45
CA LEU A 62 -18.50 4.45 15.73
C LEU A 62 -19.33 3.20 16.10
N ASP A 63 -20.35 3.35 16.98
CA ASP A 63 -21.28 2.28 17.33
C ASP A 63 -21.95 1.71 16.08
N THR A 64 -22.49 2.58 15.23
CA THR A 64 -23.17 2.19 14.00
C THR A 64 -22.26 1.46 13.03
N ALA A 65 -21.02 1.94 12.86
CA ALA A 65 -20.02 1.28 12.02
C ALA A 65 -19.69 -0.13 12.56
N CYS A 66 -19.43 -0.24 13.85
CA CYS A 66 -19.16 -1.53 14.51
C CYS A 66 -20.31 -2.52 14.34
N GLU A 67 -21.54 -2.08 14.61
CA GLU A 67 -22.76 -2.92 14.49
C GLU A 67 -22.92 -3.44 13.05
N ARG A 68 -22.89 -2.55 12.05
CA ARG A 68 -23.11 -2.90 10.65
C ARG A 68 -22.03 -3.83 10.10
N LEU A 69 -20.80 -3.68 10.56
CA LEU A 69 -19.68 -4.55 10.17
C LEU A 69 -19.59 -5.84 11.00
N GLY A 70 -20.33 -5.94 12.11
CA GLY A 70 -20.33 -7.11 13.00
C GLY A 70 -19.10 -7.18 13.90
N ILE A 71 -18.54 -6.03 14.29
CA ILE A 71 -17.43 -5.89 15.23
C ILE A 71 -17.97 -5.58 16.62
N PRO A 72 -17.57 -6.30 17.66
CA PRO A 72 -17.96 -5.95 19.03
C PRO A 72 -17.43 -4.56 19.41
N ARG A 73 -18.34 -3.66 19.81
CA ARG A 73 -17.99 -2.26 20.09
C ARG A 73 -16.98 -2.11 21.24
N ASP A 74 -17.07 -2.98 22.24
CA ASP A 74 -16.20 -3.02 23.41
C ASP A 74 -14.74 -3.41 23.08
N THR A 75 -14.48 -3.91 21.86
CA THR A 75 -13.14 -4.20 21.38
C THR A 75 -12.48 -3.02 20.68
N ILE A 76 -13.21 -1.92 20.44
CA ILE A 76 -12.73 -0.75 19.71
C ILE A 76 -12.73 0.49 20.64
N HIS A 77 -11.54 1.06 20.84
CA HIS A 77 -11.35 2.28 21.61
C HIS A 77 -11.16 3.46 20.66
N GLY A 78 -12.05 4.43 20.72
CA GLY A 78 -11.98 5.66 19.91
C GLY A 78 -11.40 6.84 20.67
N PHE A 79 -10.61 7.68 20.00
CA PHE A 79 -10.02 8.88 20.56
C PHE A 79 -10.06 10.05 19.57
N ILE A 80 -10.26 11.26 20.09
CA ILE A 80 -10.11 12.49 19.33
C ILE A 80 -8.79 13.14 19.71
N VAL A 81 -7.95 13.39 18.70
CA VAL A 81 -6.66 14.08 18.85
C VAL A 81 -6.79 15.52 18.37
N SER A 82 -6.14 16.45 19.06
CA SER A 82 -6.10 17.86 18.65
C SER A 82 -5.21 18.02 17.42
N ASN A 83 -5.82 18.10 16.25
CA ASN A 83 -5.12 18.32 14.98
C ASN A 83 -6.03 19.06 14.00
N GLY A 84 -5.52 20.12 13.35
CA GLY A 84 -6.21 20.87 12.30
C GLY A 84 -6.27 20.17 10.95
N GLU A 85 -5.46 19.12 10.74
CA GLU A 85 -5.49 18.31 9.54
C GLU A 85 -6.57 17.23 9.62
N MET A 86 -7.19 16.92 8.49
CA MET A 86 -8.16 15.83 8.39
C MET A 86 -7.43 14.49 8.43
N SER A 87 -7.48 13.82 9.58
CA SER A 87 -6.82 12.52 9.77
C SER A 87 -7.66 11.54 10.56
N ALA A 88 -7.61 10.29 10.15
CA ALA A 88 -8.13 9.15 10.86
C ALA A 88 -7.11 8.01 10.73
N THR A 89 -6.96 7.20 11.76
CA THR A 89 -6.06 6.05 11.73
C THR A 89 -6.48 5.01 12.75
N ILE A 90 -6.33 3.74 12.39
CA ILE A 90 -6.48 2.63 13.31
C ILE A 90 -5.11 2.07 13.68
N GLN A 91 -4.86 1.97 14.97
CA GLN A 91 -3.63 1.37 15.48
C GLN A 91 -3.77 -0.14 15.58
N PRO A 92 -2.68 -0.89 15.32
CA PRO A 92 -2.70 -2.34 15.33
C PRO A 92 -3.15 -2.89 16.69
N LYS A 93 -3.59 -4.14 16.67
CA LYS A 93 -4.15 -4.88 17.81
C LYS A 93 -3.36 -4.67 19.08
N LEU A 94 -4.03 -4.21 20.13
CA LEU A 94 -3.57 -4.31 21.49
C LEU A 94 -3.35 -5.79 21.86
N GLN A 95 -2.56 -6.07 22.91
CA GLN A 95 -2.22 -7.44 23.31
C GLN A 95 -3.45 -8.34 23.53
N ASN A 96 -4.57 -7.75 23.93
CA ASN A 96 -5.86 -8.42 24.19
C ASN A 96 -6.76 -8.58 22.95
N GLY A 97 -6.31 -8.22 21.74
CA GLY A 97 -7.10 -8.26 20.52
C GLY A 97 -7.99 -7.05 20.26
N HIS A 98 -7.94 -6.03 21.14
CA HIS A 98 -8.62 -4.75 20.92
C HIS A 98 -7.87 -3.88 19.92
N ALA A 99 -8.56 -2.87 19.35
CA ALA A 99 -7.96 -1.87 18.47
C ALA A 99 -8.26 -0.45 18.95
N SER A 100 -7.44 0.50 18.53
CA SER A 100 -7.60 1.91 18.85
C SER A 100 -7.73 2.71 17.58
N ILE A 101 -8.81 3.49 17.44
CA ILE A 101 -9.02 4.45 16.35
C ILE A 101 -8.79 5.85 16.88
N GLU A 102 -7.98 6.63 16.17
CA GLU A 102 -7.77 8.05 16.42
C GLU A 102 -8.32 8.85 15.24
N ILE A 103 -9.13 9.88 15.54
CA ILE A 103 -9.58 10.86 14.56
C ILE A 103 -9.20 12.26 15.03
N SER A 104 -8.89 13.14 14.09
CA SER A 104 -8.59 14.54 14.42
C SER A 104 -9.86 15.32 14.80
N SER A 105 -9.70 16.38 15.61
CA SER A 105 -10.78 17.34 15.90
C SER A 105 -11.35 17.94 14.63
N ALA A 106 -10.52 18.18 13.61
CA ALA A 106 -10.94 18.67 12.30
C ALA A 106 -11.94 17.73 11.59
N VAL A 107 -11.77 16.41 11.73
CA VAL A 107 -12.71 15.41 11.20
C VAL A 107 -14.06 15.53 11.89
N VAL A 108 -14.07 15.64 13.22
CA VAL A 108 -15.31 15.76 14.01
C VAL A 108 -16.09 17.02 13.65
N GLU A 109 -15.39 18.14 13.43
CA GLU A 109 -16.03 19.42 13.13
C GLU A 109 -16.60 19.53 11.72
N ARG A 110 -16.01 18.83 10.75
CA ARG A 110 -16.32 19.01 9.33
C ARG A 110 -17.18 17.91 8.73
N LEU A 111 -17.25 16.75 9.37
CA LEU A 111 -18.03 15.62 8.88
C LEU A 111 -19.38 15.50 9.59
N THR A 112 -20.39 15.08 8.83
CA THR A 112 -21.67 14.66 9.37
C THR A 112 -21.55 13.26 10.01
N VAL A 113 -22.59 12.83 10.74
CA VAL A 113 -22.61 11.49 11.35
C VAL A 113 -22.46 10.40 10.30
N ASP A 114 -23.15 10.49 9.16
CA ASP A 114 -23.06 9.48 8.09
C ASP A 114 -21.66 9.44 7.43
N GLU A 115 -21.04 10.60 7.27
CA GLU A 115 -19.66 10.72 6.80
C GLU A 115 -18.66 10.12 7.83
N LEU A 116 -18.89 10.35 9.13
CA LEU A 116 -18.10 9.72 10.20
C LEU A 116 -18.25 8.19 10.21
N ILE A 117 -19.48 7.67 9.96
CA ILE A 117 -19.69 6.23 9.83
C ILE A 117 -18.84 5.66 8.70
N TYR A 118 -18.76 6.35 7.55
CA TYR A 118 -17.88 5.92 6.46
C TYR A 118 -16.40 5.89 6.89
N VAL A 119 -15.91 6.96 7.52
CA VAL A 119 -14.51 7.05 7.96
C VAL A 119 -14.18 5.96 8.98
N PHE A 120 -15.03 5.76 10.00
CA PHE A 120 -14.84 4.67 10.96
C PHE A 120 -14.91 3.30 10.28
N GLY A 121 -15.81 3.11 9.32
CA GLY A 121 -15.92 1.87 8.55
C GLY A 121 -14.66 1.58 7.74
N HIS A 122 -14.04 2.61 7.13
CA HIS A 122 -12.76 2.51 6.42
C HIS A 122 -11.64 2.06 7.38
N GLU A 123 -11.50 2.71 8.53
CA GLU A 123 -10.48 2.35 9.53
C GLU A 123 -10.70 0.94 10.10
N LEU A 124 -11.96 0.57 10.38
CA LEU A 124 -12.30 -0.80 10.78
C LEU A 124 -11.99 -1.81 9.67
N GLY A 125 -12.06 -1.42 8.41
CA GLY A 125 -11.58 -2.21 7.28
C GLY A 125 -10.13 -2.62 7.43
N HIS A 126 -9.23 -1.71 7.78
CA HIS A 126 -7.81 -2.00 8.05
C HIS A 126 -7.62 -2.96 9.25
N TYR A 127 -8.53 -2.96 10.20
CA TYR A 127 -8.51 -3.92 11.31
C TYR A 127 -8.99 -5.30 10.90
N ILE A 128 -10.03 -5.38 10.07
CA ILE A 128 -10.60 -6.62 9.56
C ILE A 128 -9.67 -7.27 8.52
N PHE A 129 -9.15 -6.49 7.60
CA PHE A 129 -8.31 -6.90 6.48
C PHE A 129 -6.93 -6.22 6.54
N PRO A 130 -6.03 -6.67 7.42
CA PRO A 130 -4.70 -6.11 7.44
C PRO A 130 -3.98 -6.45 6.14
N TYR A 131 -3.63 -5.43 5.36
CA TYR A 131 -2.73 -5.57 4.22
C TYR A 131 -1.29 -5.46 4.68
N GLU A 132 -0.45 -6.38 4.19
CA GLU A 132 0.99 -6.32 4.44
C GLU A 132 1.69 -5.54 3.33
N TYR A 133 2.10 -4.34 3.65
CA TYR A 133 3.07 -3.60 2.87
C TYR A 133 3.98 -2.80 3.82
N GLU A 134 5.22 -2.63 3.40
CA GLU A 134 6.17 -1.84 4.18
C GLU A 134 5.90 -0.35 3.97
N ARG A 135 5.88 0.40 5.07
CA ARG A 135 5.77 1.86 5.08
C ARG A 135 7.04 2.46 5.65
N ASP A 136 7.42 3.62 5.13
CA ASP A 136 8.45 4.44 5.78
C ASP A 136 7.92 5.10 7.07
N ALA A 137 8.81 5.81 7.79
CA ALA A 137 8.46 6.52 9.02
C ALA A 137 7.36 7.61 8.83
N ALA A 138 7.12 8.04 7.59
CA ALA A 138 6.06 8.99 7.25
C ALA A 138 4.77 8.31 6.76
N GLY A 139 4.70 6.95 6.80
CA GLY A 139 3.54 6.19 6.35
C GLY A 139 3.43 6.04 4.83
N THR A 140 4.44 6.45 4.06
CA THR A 140 4.51 6.26 2.60
C THR A 140 4.94 4.82 2.29
N ALA A 141 4.50 4.27 1.17
CA ALA A 141 4.95 2.95 0.73
C ALA A 141 6.47 2.91 0.58
N ALA A 142 7.09 1.83 1.04
CA ALA A 142 8.55 1.69 1.00
C ALA A 142 9.06 1.43 -0.43
N SER A 143 8.20 0.87 -1.30
CA SER A 143 8.55 0.56 -2.69
C SER A 143 7.36 0.73 -3.63
N LEU A 144 7.60 0.71 -4.95
CA LEU A 144 6.53 0.70 -5.95
C LEU A 144 5.67 -0.57 -5.85
N GLU A 145 6.24 -1.71 -5.43
CA GLU A 145 5.47 -2.93 -5.14
C GLU A 145 4.51 -2.72 -3.97
N ASP A 146 5.01 -2.12 -2.87
CA ASP A 146 4.19 -1.84 -1.70
C ASP A 146 3.12 -0.79 -2.00
N ALA A 147 3.44 0.22 -2.82
CA ALA A 147 2.49 1.24 -3.24
C ALA A 147 1.31 0.65 -4.02
N SER A 148 1.55 -0.29 -4.95
CA SER A 148 0.49 -0.95 -5.72
C SER A 148 -0.42 -1.79 -4.82
N ILE A 149 0.15 -2.57 -3.89
CA ILE A 149 -0.61 -3.35 -2.90
C ILE A 149 -1.45 -2.42 -2.02
N SER A 150 -0.85 -1.33 -1.55
CA SER A 150 -1.52 -0.35 -0.70
C SER A 150 -2.71 0.31 -1.41
N ARG A 151 -2.53 0.76 -2.67
CA ARG A 151 -3.63 1.37 -3.45
C ARG A 151 -4.82 0.44 -3.59
N THR A 152 -4.57 -0.84 -3.87
CA THR A 152 -5.65 -1.86 -3.92
C THR A 152 -6.30 -2.01 -2.54
N GLY A 153 -5.50 -2.05 -1.48
CA GLY A 153 -5.98 -2.11 -0.10
C GLY A 153 -6.88 -0.96 0.27
N GLU A 154 -6.50 0.28 -0.05
CA GLU A 154 -7.30 1.48 0.24
C GLU A 154 -8.68 1.43 -0.43
N ILE A 155 -8.77 0.97 -1.68
CA ILE A 155 -10.06 0.79 -2.36
C ILE A 155 -10.91 -0.28 -1.65
N CYS A 156 -10.30 -1.35 -1.15
CA CYS A 156 -11.02 -2.35 -0.38
C CYS A 156 -11.55 -1.76 0.95
N MET A 157 -10.78 -0.89 1.61
CA MET A 157 -11.20 -0.20 2.83
C MET A 157 -12.33 0.79 2.55
N ASP A 158 -12.30 1.50 1.42
CA ASP A 158 -13.40 2.36 0.98
C ASP A 158 -14.70 1.57 0.80
N ARG A 159 -14.64 0.35 0.27
CA ARG A 159 -15.80 -0.55 0.16
C ARG A 159 -16.35 -0.94 1.54
N VAL A 160 -15.49 -1.24 2.50
CA VAL A 160 -15.91 -1.53 3.88
C VAL A 160 -16.58 -0.30 4.50
N GLY A 161 -15.99 0.89 4.31
CA GLY A 161 -16.57 2.16 4.72
C GLY A 161 -17.97 2.38 4.12
N LEU A 162 -18.13 2.11 2.82
CA LEU A 162 -19.42 2.23 2.15
C LEU A 162 -20.46 1.21 2.68
N VAL A 163 -20.07 -0.02 2.98
CA VAL A 163 -20.95 -1.01 3.62
C VAL A 163 -21.36 -0.54 5.02
N ALA A 164 -20.47 0.13 5.75
CA ALA A 164 -20.79 0.70 7.05
C ALA A 164 -21.77 1.88 6.96
N CYS A 165 -21.52 2.86 6.09
CA CYS A 165 -22.39 4.04 5.99
C CYS A 165 -23.67 3.79 5.21
N ARG A 166 -23.66 2.89 4.21
CA ARG A 166 -24.81 2.56 3.33
C ARG A 166 -25.34 3.74 2.51
N ASP A 167 -24.55 4.77 2.36
CA ASP A 167 -24.87 5.98 1.58
C ASP A 167 -23.67 6.36 0.72
N ILE A 168 -23.81 6.21 -0.60
CA ILE A 168 -22.74 6.56 -1.55
C ILE A 168 -22.46 8.05 -1.58
N ASN A 169 -23.44 8.90 -1.32
CA ASN A 169 -23.23 10.36 -1.30
C ASN A 169 -22.42 10.75 -0.06
N ALA A 170 -22.74 10.17 1.11
CA ALA A 170 -21.96 10.37 2.34
C ALA A 170 -20.52 9.85 2.17
N ALA A 171 -20.33 8.67 1.57
CA ALA A 171 -19.00 8.12 1.31
C ALA A 171 -18.16 9.04 0.39
N CYS A 172 -18.72 9.48 -0.72
CA CYS A 172 -18.04 10.39 -1.65
C CYS A 172 -17.77 11.77 -1.01
N SER A 173 -18.74 12.32 -0.29
CA SER A 173 -18.58 13.58 0.44
C SER A 173 -17.47 13.49 1.48
N ALA A 174 -17.45 12.42 2.29
CA ALA A 174 -16.38 12.18 3.26
C ALA A 174 -15.00 12.13 2.58
N ALA A 175 -14.86 11.39 1.47
CA ALA A 175 -13.61 11.30 0.73
C ALA A 175 -13.13 12.67 0.21
N LEU A 176 -14.03 13.49 -0.34
CA LEU A 176 -13.73 14.85 -0.80
C LEU A 176 -13.31 15.76 0.34
N LYS A 177 -14.02 15.73 1.48
CA LYS A 177 -13.72 16.54 2.67
C LYS A 177 -12.41 16.11 3.33
N MET A 178 -12.18 14.80 3.48
CA MET A 178 -10.94 14.25 4.02
C MET A 178 -9.71 14.72 3.22
N ARG A 179 -9.84 14.83 1.89
CA ARG A 179 -8.75 15.27 1.02
C ARG A 179 -8.57 16.78 0.98
N SER A 180 -9.66 17.55 0.97
CA SER A 180 -9.62 19.03 0.84
C SER A 180 -9.47 19.77 2.16
N GLY A 181 -9.86 19.14 3.28
CA GLY A 181 -9.95 19.82 4.58
C GLY A 181 -11.12 20.80 4.69
N LEU A 182 -12.03 20.84 3.71
CA LEU A 182 -13.16 21.77 3.70
C LEU A 182 -14.39 21.17 4.39
N GLY A 183 -15.15 21.98 5.10
CA GLY A 183 -16.48 21.63 5.60
C GLY A 183 -17.59 21.93 4.59
N SER A 184 -18.83 21.50 4.89
CA SER A 184 -20.01 21.65 4.01
C SER A 184 -20.36 23.11 3.66
N GLN A 185 -19.92 24.08 4.47
CA GLN A 185 -20.13 25.51 4.19
C GLN A 185 -19.28 26.00 2.99
N HIS A 186 -18.24 25.27 2.59
CA HIS A 186 -17.31 25.68 1.53
C HIS A 186 -17.22 24.69 0.38
N LEU A 187 -17.70 23.45 0.55
CA LEU A 187 -17.60 22.39 -0.42
C LEU A 187 -18.99 21.86 -0.81
N ILE A 188 -19.34 22.03 -2.07
CA ILE A 188 -20.51 21.36 -2.68
C ILE A 188 -20.01 20.00 -3.17
N CYS A 189 -20.48 18.91 -2.54
CA CYS A 189 -20.06 17.56 -2.89
C CYS A 189 -20.83 17.04 -4.12
N ASP A 190 -20.63 17.67 -5.28
CA ASP A 190 -21.12 17.18 -6.55
C ASP A 190 -20.07 16.25 -7.18
N VAL A 191 -20.28 14.95 -6.99
CA VAL A 191 -19.41 13.89 -7.50
C VAL A 191 -19.33 13.90 -9.02
N SER A 192 -20.42 14.25 -9.72
CA SER A 192 -20.43 14.32 -11.19
C SER A 192 -19.54 15.44 -11.72
N THR A 193 -19.65 16.62 -11.13
CA THR A 193 -18.80 17.77 -11.48
C THR A 193 -17.34 17.49 -11.10
N TYR A 194 -17.08 16.94 -9.91
CA TYR A 194 -15.75 16.54 -9.50
C TYR A 194 -15.12 15.53 -10.50
N GLY A 195 -15.85 14.49 -10.90
CA GLY A 195 -15.36 13.50 -11.84
C GLY A 195 -14.98 14.08 -13.21
N LYS A 196 -15.79 15.02 -13.73
CA LYS A 196 -15.48 15.72 -15.01
C LYS A 196 -14.21 16.55 -14.93
N GLU A 197 -13.98 17.23 -13.82
CA GLU A 197 -12.78 18.05 -13.62
C GLU A 197 -11.54 17.17 -13.35
N ALA A 198 -11.67 16.14 -12.55
CA ALA A 198 -10.59 15.23 -12.21
C ALA A 198 -10.02 14.49 -13.42
N VAL A 199 -10.87 14.11 -14.39
CA VAL A 199 -10.44 13.45 -15.64
C VAL A 199 -9.42 14.28 -16.44
N LYS A 200 -9.39 15.61 -16.25
CA LYS A 200 -8.38 16.46 -16.91
C LYS A 200 -6.96 16.12 -16.46
N GLY A 201 -6.79 15.74 -15.19
CA GLY A 201 -5.50 15.31 -14.64
C GLY A 201 -5.06 13.91 -15.12
N TYR A 202 -5.99 13.07 -15.54
CA TYR A 202 -5.70 11.72 -16.04
C TYR A 202 -4.88 11.65 -17.34
N LYS A 203 -4.83 12.74 -18.07
CA LYS A 203 -4.10 12.82 -19.33
C LYS A 203 -2.61 13.08 -19.14
N LEU A 204 -2.19 13.30 -17.90
CA LEU A 204 -0.79 13.54 -17.56
C LEU A 204 -0.19 12.22 -17.06
N ASP A 205 1.03 11.92 -17.52
CA ASP A 205 1.80 10.82 -16.96
C ASP A 205 2.04 11.07 -15.46
N PRO A 206 1.87 10.05 -14.60
CA PRO A 206 2.10 10.20 -13.18
C PRO A 206 3.58 10.49 -12.92
N ASP A 207 3.86 11.41 -12.01
CA ASP A 207 5.21 11.61 -11.52
C ASP A 207 5.62 10.51 -10.51
N PHE A 208 6.87 10.56 -10.04
CA PHE A 208 7.35 9.53 -9.12
C PHE A 208 6.61 9.57 -7.77
N SER A 209 6.16 10.74 -7.32
CA SER A 209 5.39 10.88 -6.07
C SER A 209 4.03 10.20 -6.16
N ASP A 210 3.38 10.26 -7.33
CA ASP A 210 2.15 9.52 -7.59
C ASP A 210 2.37 8.00 -7.56
N LEU A 211 3.48 7.54 -8.17
CA LEU A 211 3.80 6.11 -8.25
C LEU A 211 4.06 5.48 -6.88
N ILE A 212 4.72 6.22 -5.96
CA ILE A 212 5.04 5.73 -4.61
C ILE A 212 3.95 6.05 -3.58
N SER A 213 2.88 6.75 -3.99
CA SER A 213 1.75 7.03 -3.10
C SER A 213 1.08 5.74 -2.65
N SER A 214 0.88 5.62 -1.34
CA SER A 214 0.14 4.50 -0.74
C SER A 214 -1.36 4.59 -0.98
N HIS A 215 -1.87 5.76 -1.38
CA HIS A 215 -3.28 5.98 -1.64
C HIS A 215 -3.51 6.21 -3.12
N PRO A 216 -4.56 5.63 -3.72
CA PRO A 216 -4.98 5.97 -5.07
C PRO A 216 -5.38 7.43 -5.16
N GLN A 217 -5.29 8.00 -6.36
CA GLN A 217 -5.83 9.34 -6.62
C GLN A 217 -7.30 9.38 -6.23
N LEU A 218 -7.74 10.51 -5.66
CA LEU A 218 -9.06 10.65 -5.04
C LEU A 218 -10.21 10.28 -5.98
N PHE A 219 -10.11 10.66 -7.26
CA PHE A 219 -11.16 10.35 -8.22
C PHE A 219 -11.29 8.84 -8.51
N LEU A 220 -10.16 8.08 -8.46
CA LEU A 220 -10.20 6.61 -8.55
C LEU A 220 -10.95 6.01 -7.37
N ARG A 221 -10.69 6.50 -6.15
CA ARG A 221 -11.39 6.06 -4.94
C ARG A 221 -12.89 6.32 -5.05
N VAL A 222 -13.27 7.54 -5.44
CA VAL A 222 -14.68 7.93 -5.63
C VAL A 222 -15.34 7.07 -6.72
N ARG A 223 -14.69 6.91 -7.88
CA ARG A 223 -15.21 6.08 -8.96
C ARG A 223 -15.35 4.60 -8.55
N ALA A 224 -14.34 4.05 -7.87
CA ALA A 224 -14.37 2.68 -7.39
C ALA A 224 -15.51 2.44 -6.37
N ALA A 225 -15.76 3.39 -5.47
CA ALA A 225 -16.89 3.35 -4.55
C ALA A 225 -18.23 3.38 -5.28
N MET A 226 -18.39 4.25 -6.30
CA MET A 226 -19.61 4.34 -7.13
C MET A 226 -19.86 3.05 -7.92
N LEU A 227 -18.83 2.44 -8.50
CA LEU A 227 -18.92 1.17 -9.20
C LEU A 227 -19.30 0.03 -8.24
N PHE A 228 -18.67 -0.02 -7.07
CA PHE A 228 -19.00 -1.02 -6.06
C PHE A 228 -20.44 -0.88 -5.54
N ALA A 229 -20.94 0.35 -5.34
CA ALA A 229 -22.33 0.61 -4.94
C ALA A 229 -23.37 0.01 -5.91
N GLN A 230 -23.00 -0.21 -7.17
CA GLN A 230 -23.86 -0.79 -8.20
C GLN A 230 -23.73 -2.33 -8.29
N SER A 231 -22.82 -2.95 -7.53
CA SER A 231 -22.57 -4.38 -7.61
C SER A 231 -23.62 -5.22 -6.85
N ASP A 232 -23.80 -6.44 -7.32
CA ASP A 232 -24.60 -7.47 -6.65
C ASP A 232 -24.07 -7.73 -5.23
N ALA A 233 -22.75 -7.79 -5.08
CA ALA A 233 -22.09 -8.01 -3.81
C ALA A 233 -22.36 -6.91 -2.77
N TYR A 234 -22.34 -5.64 -3.17
CA TYR A 234 -22.71 -4.55 -2.26
C TYR A 234 -24.19 -4.62 -1.88
N LEU A 235 -25.06 -4.80 -2.87
CA LEU A 235 -26.50 -4.88 -2.63
C LEU A 235 -26.84 -6.02 -1.67
N ASP A 236 -26.24 -7.21 -1.84
CA ASP A 236 -26.44 -8.33 -0.90
C ASP A 236 -25.99 -7.97 0.53
N LEU A 237 -24.87 -7.28 0.68
CA LEU A 237 -24.35 -6.87 2.01
C LEU A 237 -25.25 -5.86 2.73
N VAL A 238 -25.98 -5.03 1.99
CA VAL A 238 -26.88 -4.00 2.57
C VAL A 238 -28.35 -4.40 2.55
N GLY A 239 -28.68 -5.63 2.12
CA GLY A 239 -30.03 -6.18 2.10
C GLY A 239 -30.83 -5.85 0.83
N GLY A 240 -30.16 -5.41 -0.24
CA GLY A 240 -30.73 -5.24 -1.58
C GLY A 240 -30.66 -6.50 -2.43
N LYS A 241 -31.01 -6.38 -3.72
CA LYS A 241 -30.91 -7.46 -4.71
C LYS A 241 -30.58 -6.90 -6.09
N GLY A 242 -30.00 -7.75 -6.95
CA GLY A 242 -29.60 -7.39 -8.31
C GLY A 242 -28.24 -6.69 -8.33
N GLY A 243 -28.01 -5.88 -9.33
CA GLY A 243 -26.72 -5.17 -9.51
C GLY A 243 -25.86 -5.80 -10.58
N ARG A 244 -24.71 -5.15 -10.84
CA ARG A 244 -23.68 -5.64 -11.75
C ARG A 244 -22.89 -6.79 -11.08
N PRO A 245 -22.48 -7.84 -11.83
CA PRO A 245 -21.60 -8.86 -11.27
C PRO A 245 -20.33 -8.24 -10.67
N ILE A 246 -19.97 -8.65 -9.46
CA ILE A 246 -18.81 -8.11 -8.74
C ILE A 246 -17.49 -8.29 -9.53
N ASP A 247 -17.39 -9.39 -10.29
CA ASP A 247 -16.19 -9.66 -11.08
C ASP A 247 -16.00 -8.65 -12.22
N GLU A 248 -17.08 -8.20 -12.85
CA GLU A 248 -17.03 -7.13 -13.86
C GLU A 248 -16.61 -5.80 -13.24
N VAL A 249 -17.17 -5.46 -12.08
CA VAL A 249 -16.79 -4.27 -11.32
C VAL A 249 -15.32 -4.32 -10.92
N ASN A 250 -14.84 -5.46 -10.42
CA ASN A 250 -13.44 -5.65 -10.04
C ASN A 250 -12.50 -5.52 -11.25
N ALA A 251 -12.88 -6.06 -12.40
CA ALA A 251 -12.08 -5.95 -13.63
C ALA A 251 -11.96 -4.49 -14.11
N GLU A 252 -13.05 -3.73 -14.05
CA GLU A 252 -13.06 -2.31 -14.41
C GLU A 252 -12.17 -1.48 -13.48
N ILE A 253 -12.27 -1.69 -12.16
CA ILE A 253 -11.43 -0.97 -11.19
C ILE A 253 -9.94 -1.33 -11.32
N ARG A 254 -9.60 -2.60 -11.58
CA ARG A 254 -8.20 -2.99 -11.86
C ARG A 254 -7.67 -2.30 -13.11
N THR A 255 -8.48 -2.20 -14.14
CA THR A 255 -8.11 -1.50 -15.38
C THR A 255 -7.87 -0.02 -15.12
N ASP A 256 -8.72 0.63 -14.32
CA ASP A 256 -8.55 2.03 -13.95
C ASP A 256 -7.25 2.25 -13.15
N LEU A 257 -6.96 1.41 -12.15
CA LEU A 257 -5.70 1.46 -11.38
C LEU A 257 -4.48 1.23 -12.25
N TYR A 258 -4.55 0.23 -13.13
CA TYR A 258 -3.46 -0.11 -14.03
C TYR A 258 -3.14 1.05 -14.96
N ASN A 259 -4.15 1.60 -15.64
CA ASN A 259 -3.97 2.66 -16.64
C ASN A 259 -3.49 4.00 -16.03
N THR A 260 -3.74 4.23 -14.75
CA THR A 260 -3.37 5.51 -14.10
C THR A 260 -2.01 5.50 -13.44
N THR A 261 -1.65 4.43 -12.76
CA THR A 261 -0.43 4.38 -11.94
C THR A 261 0.37 3.11 -12.12
N ASP A 262 -0.28 1.95 -12.10
CA ASP A 262 0.41 0.68 -12.01
C ASP A 262 1.15 0.32 -13.30
N PHE A 263 0.66 0.71 -14.47
CA PHE A 263 1.36 0.57 -15.75
C PHE A 263 2.72 1.28 -15.74
N HIS A 264 2.77 2.53 -15.27
CA HIS A 264 4.01 3.30 -15.20
C HIS A 264 4.98 2.74 -14.15
N ALA A 265 4.45 2.27 -13.01
CA ALA A 265 5.24 1.61 -11.99
C ALA A 265 5.81 0.28 -12.50
N GLU A 266 5.01 -0.53 -13.19
CA GLU A 266 5.44 -1.79 -13.81
C GLU A 266 6.49 -1.56 -14.89
N LYS A 267 6.32 -0.56 -15.75
CA LYS A 267 7.30 -0.18 -16.76
C LYS A 267 8.66 0.11 -16.13
N LYS A 268 8.70 0.96 -15.08
CA LYS A 268 9.96 1.28 -14.37
C LYS A 268 10.61 0.04 -13.74
N ARG A 269 9.81 -0.83 -13.13
CA ARG A 269 10.31 -2.10 -12.56
C ARG A 269 10.87 -3.01 -13.63
N THR A 270 10.15 -3.19 -14.74
CA THR A 270 10.57 -4.04 -15.87
C THR A 270 11.85 -3.51 -16.52
N GLU A 271 11.96 -2.21 -16.73
CA GLU A 271 13.17 -1.57 -17.25
C GLU A 271 14.36 -1.81 -16.32
N PHE A 272 14.19 -1.67 -15.02
CA PHE A 272 15.24 -1.95 -14.03
C PHE A 272 15.66 -3.41 -14.03
N LEU A 273 14.70 -4.35 -13.96
CA LEU A 273 14.97 -5.78 -13.95
C LEU A 273 15.62 -6.28 -15.24
N ALA A 274 15.32 -5.67 -16.38
CA ALA A 274 15.96 -6.00 -17.66
C ALA A 274 17.44 -5.55 -17.73
N VAL A 275 17.80 -4.47 -17.04
CA VAL A 275 19.15 -3.94 -17.02
C VAL A 275 20.04 -4.62 -15.97
N LEU A 276 19.44 -5.08 -14.87
CA LEU A 276 20.17 -5.67 -13.74
C LEU A 276 21.08 -6.85 -14.13
N PRO A 277 20.63 -7.87 -14.90
CA PRO A 277 21.47 -8.97 -15.36
C PRO A 277 22.64 -8.49 -16.23
N CYS A 278 22.43 -7.42 -17.03
CA CYS A 278 23.49 -6.88 -17.90
C CYS A 278 24.68 -6.37 -17.09
N HIS A 279 24.43 -5.73 -15.96
CA HIS A 279 25.51 -5.30 -15.04
C HIS A 279 26.29 -6.50 -14.49
N PHE A 280 25.59 -7.53 -14.02
CA PHE A 280 26.25 -8.72 -13.44
C PHE A 280 27.09 -9.47 -14.47
N VAL A 281 26.57 -9.61 -15.69
CA VAL A 281 27.31 -10.23 -16.80
C VAL A 281 28.56 -9.41 -17.14
N ALA A 282 28.43 -8.08 -17.26
CA ALA A 282 29.57 -7.22 -17.56
C ALA A 282 30.68 -7.34 -16.49
N TRP A 283 30.32 -7.44 -15.21
CA TRP A 283 31.31 -7.65 -14.14
C TRP A 283 31.95 -9.03 -14.18
N ALA A 284 31.19 -10.07 -14.39
CA ALA A 284 31.74 -11.43 -14.52
C ALA A 284 32.74 -11.51 -15.68
N VAL A 285 32.39 -10.90 -16.82
CA VAL A 285 33.27 -10.84 -18.00
C VAL A 285 34.52 -9.99 -17.72
N SER A 286 34.40 -8.87 -17.04
CA SER A 286 35.54 -8.04 -16.66
C SER A 286 36.53 -8.73 -15.73
N MET A 287 36.07 -9.75 -14.99
CA MET A 287 36.88 -10.65 -14.16
C MET A 287 37.39 -11.90 -14.91
N GLY A 288 37.15 -11.97 -16.22
CA GLY A 288 37.65 -13.06 -17.10
C GLY A 288 36.71 -14.28 -17.15
N GLN A 289 35.40 -14.13 -16.86
CA GLN A 289 34.39 -15.16 -17.15
C GLN A 289 34.03 -15.11 -18.64
N GLU A 290 33.92 -16.26 -19.31
CA GLU A 290 33.41 -16.30 -20.68
C GLU A 290 31.90 -16.20 -20.70
N LEU A 291 31.34 -15.41 -21.62
CA LEU A 291 29.89 -15.13 -21.73
C LEU A 291 29.07 -16.40 -21.99
N LYS A 292 29.63 -17.35 -22.76
CA LYS A 292 29.00 -18.62 -23.10
C LYS A 292 28.78 -19.55 -21.91
N ASP A 293 29.52 -19.33 -20.81
CA ASP A 293 29.48 -20.17 -19.61
C ASP A 293 28.54 -19.59 -18.52
N LEU A 294 27.79 -18.49 -18.84
CA LEU A 294 26.90 -17.84 -17.91
C LEU A 294 25.44 -18.18 -18.21
N GLU A 295 24.88 -19.10 -17.44
CA GLU A 295 23.43 -19.35 -17.41
C GLU A 295 22.77 -18.49 -16.34
N LEU A 296 22.15 -17.36 -16.74
CA LEU A 296 21.37 -16.54 -15.84
C LEU A 296 19.87 -16.88 -15.94
N PRO A 297 19.15 -16.92 -14.80
CA PRO A 297 17.71 -16.99 -14.83
C PRO A 297 17.14 -15.76 -15.56
N VAL A 298 16.17 -16.00 -16.43
CA VAL A 298 15.48 -14.93 -17.17
C VAL A 298 14.47 -14.26 -16.26
N VAL A 299 14.62 -12.97 -15.95
CA VAL A 299 13.67 -12.19 -15.17
C VAL A 299 12.79 -11.30 -16.06
N ALA A 300 13.39 -10.70 -17.09
CA ALA A 300 12.73 -9.79 -18.01
C ALA A 300 13.26 -9.93 -19.45
N GLY A 301 13.55 -11.14 -19.89
CA GLY A 301 14.14 -11.43 -21.19
C GLY A 301 15.64 -11.73 -21.14
N GLN A 302 16.22 -12.10 -22.28
CA GLN A 302 17.66 -12.32 -22.41
C GLN A 302 18.42 -11.00 -22.17
N PRO A 303 19.60 -11.04 -21.51
CA PRO A 303 20.43 -9.84 -21.32
C PRO A 303 20.78 -9.20 -22.66
N ASP A 304 20.61 -7.89 -22.73
CA ASP A 304 20.86 -7.06 -23.91
C ASP A 304 22.38 -6.93 -24.13
N THR A 305 22.88 -7.49 -25.24
CA THR A 305 24.31 -7.51 -25.58
C THR A 305 24.90 -6.11 -25.78
N ASP A 306 24.12 -5.16 -26.30
CA ASP A 306 24.59 -3.80 -26.49
C ASP A 306 24.75 -3.05 -25.16
N LYS A 307 23.82 -3.30 -24.22
CA LYS A 307 23.94 -2.79 -22.86
C LYS A 307 25.12 -3.40 -22.11
N ILE A 308 25.34 -4.71 -22.24
CA ILE A 308 26.52 -5.38 -21.66
C ILE A 308 27.80 -4.75 -22.19
N LYS A 309 27.90 -4.54 -23.51
CA LYS A 309 29.04 -3.90 -24.14
C LYS A 309 29.26 -2.48 -23.59
N GLY A 310 28.20 -1.66 -23.53
CA GLY A 310 28.29 -0.32 -22.96
C GLY A 310 28.78 -0.31 -21.50
N PHE A 311 28.36 -1.27 -20.68
CA PHE A 311 28.88 -1.41 -19.31
C PHE A 311 30.34 -1.86 -19.27
N LEU A 312 30.78 -2.74 -20.17
CA LEU A 312 32.18 -3.16 -20.29
C LEU A 312 33.07 -2.00 -20.73
N ASP A 313 32.61 -1.20 -21.70
CA ASP A 313 33.35 -0.02 -22.17
C ASP A 313 33.53 0.99 -21.01
N ASN A 314 32.48 1.26 -20.24
CA ASN A 314 32.55 2.12 -19.05
C ASN A 314 33.53 1.56 -17.98
N LEU A 315 33.51 0.24 -17.74
CA LEU A 315 34.47 -0.38 -16.82
C LEU A 315 35.89 -0.34 -17.31
N ALA A 316 36.15 -0.36 -18.63
CA ALA A 316 37.45 -0.29 -19.23
C ALA A 316 38.13 1.08 -19.03
N GLU A 317 37.33 2.15 -18.93
CA GLU A 317 37.77 3.50 -18.64
C GLU A 317 38.27 3.67 -17.20
N ILE A 318 37.91 2.78 -16.28
CA ILE A 318 38.28 2.83 -14.87
C ILE A 318 39.67 2.17 -14.72
N PRO A 319 40.65 2.85 -14.05
CA PRO A 319 41.94 2.25 -13.73
C PRO A 319 41.81 0.89 -13.02
N ALA A 320 42.64 -0.08 -13.39
CA ALA A 320 42.51 -1.46 -12.92
C ALA A 320 42.52 -1.60 -11.39
N ASP A 321 43.33 -0.78 -10.72
CA ASP A 321 43.43 -0.69 -9.24
C ASP A 321 42.20 -0.11 -8.56
N LYS A 322 41.29 0.57 -9.29
CA LYS A 322 40.07 1.19 -8.78
C LYS A 322 38.79 0.45 -9.20
N ARG A 323 38.88 -0.57 -10.05
CA ARG A 323 37.68 -1.27 -10.59
C ARG A 323 36.87 -1.98 -9.52
N GLU A 324 37.51 -2.63 -8.57
CA GLU A 324 36.83 -3.33 -7.50
C GLU A 324 36.01 -2.38 -6.62
N GLU A 325 36.58 -1.23 -6.25
CA GLU A 325 35.90 -0.18 -5.50
C GLU A 325 34.71 0.41 -6.30
N ALA A 326 34.89 0.67 -7.58
CA ALA A 326 33.87 1.19 -8.48
C ALA A 326 32.71 0.17 -8.61
N ILE A 327 32.99 -1.12 -8.79
CA ILE A 327 31.98 -2.18 -8.85
C ILE A 327 31.21 -2.25 -7.54
N SER A 328 31.87 -2.20 -6.39
CA SER A 328 31.22 -2.21 -5.07
C SER A 328 30.27 -1.01 -4.91
N SER A 329 30.69 0.19 -5.31
CA SER A 329 29.85 1.39 -5.30
C SER A 329 28.63 1.28 -6.23
N MET A 330 28.81 0.72 -7.43
CA MET A 330 27.72 0.48 -8.38
C MET A 330 26.74 -0.55 -7.84
N LEU A 331 27.21 -1.64 -7.20
CA LEU A 331 26.35 -2.63 -6.53
C LEU A 331 25.50 -1.99 -5.43
N ALA A 332 26.10 -1.14 -4.61
CA ALA A 332 25.39 -0.42 -3.56
C ALA A 332 24.28 0.48 -4.13
N THR A 333 24.58 1.20 -5.21
CA THR A 333 23.62 2.07 -5.91
C THR A 333 22.48 1.27 -6.52
N LEU A 334 22.76 0.13 -7.17
CA LEU A 334 21.74 -0.75 -7.73
C LEU A 334 20.88 -1.36 -6.63
N ALA A 335 21.47 -1.73 -5.48
CA ALA A 335 20.75 -2.24 -4.33
C ALA A 335 19.77 -1.20 -3.77
N GLN A 336 20.19 0.07 -3.65
CA GLN A 336 19.32 1.16 -3.24
C GLN A 336 18.16 1.37 -4.22
N LYS A 337 18.42 1.36 -5.53
CA LYS A 337 17.35 1.44 -6.54
C LYS A 337 16.39 0.26 -6.45
N ALA A 338 16.90 -0.95 -6.26
CA ALA A 338 16.10 -2.15 -6.14
C ALA A 338 15.13 -2.08 -4.96
N THR A 339 15.56 -1.57 -3.80
CA THR A 339 14.70 -1.46 -2.61
C THR A 339 13.53 -0.49 -2.81
N VAL A 340 13.66 0.47 -3.70
CA VAL A 340 12.56 1.41 -4.04
C VAL A 340 11.66 0.86 -5.15
N LEU A 341 12.27 0.27 -6.19
CA LEU A 341 11.50 -0.13 -7.38
C LEU A 341 10.79 -1.48 -7.18
N CYS A 342 11.54 -2.53 -6.83
CA CYS A 342 11.03 -3.91 -6.80
C CYS A 342 11.86 -4.81 -5.86
N PRO A 343 11.82 -4.57 -4.55
CA PRO A 343 12.66 -5.32 -3.61
C PRO A 343 12.39 -6.82 -3.63
N ARG A 344 11.12 -7.25 -3.63
CA ARG A 344 10.77 -8.68 -3.57
C ARG A 344 11.20 -9.42 -4.82
N GLN A 345 10.93 -8.86 -6.00
CA GLN A 345 11.34 -9.46 -7.27
C GLN A 345 12.86 -9.52 -7.39
N THR A 346 13.58 -8.47 -6.96
CA THR A 346 15.04 -8.45 -6.98
C THR A 346 15.63 -9.47 -6.02
N PHE A 347 15.11 -9.58 -4.79
CA PHE A 347 15.57 -10.59 -3.83
C PHE A 347 15.36 -12.01 -4.37
N SER A 348 14.17 -12.32 -4.90
CA SER A 348 13.88 -13.63 -5.49
C SER A 348 14.86 -13.97 -6.63
N TYR A 349 15.09 -13.00 -7.52
CA TYR A 349 16.04 -13.17 -8.61
C TYR A 349 17.46 -13.44 -8.11
N VAL A 350 17.95 -12.64 -7.17
CA VAL A 350 19.31 -12.77 -6.62
C VAL A 350 19.50 -14.13 -5.94
N GLU A 351 18.54 -14.59 -5.15
CA GLU A 351 18.58 -15.90 -4.51
C GLU A 351 18.65 -17.05 -5.54
N ASP A 352 17.91 -16.95 -6.63
CA ASP A 352 17.93 -17.94 -7.70
C ASP A 352 19.26 -17.94 -8.47
N VAL A 353 19.84 -16.75 -8.72
CA VAL A 353 21.16 -16.64 -9.37
C VAL A 353 22.27 -17.15 -8.47
N VAL A 354 22.27 -16.79 -7.18
CA VAL A 354 23.28 -17.28 -6.21
C VAL A 354 23.30 -18.80 -6.18
N LYS A 355 22.15 -19.48 -6.17
CA LYS A 355 22.07 -20.94 -6.18
C LYS A 355 22.64 -21.59 -7.45
N LYS A 356 22.52 -20.91 -8.59
CA LYS A 356 22.93 -21.43 -9.91
C LYS A 356 24.39 -21.09 -10.29
N THR A 357 25.00 -20.12 -9.63
CA THR A 357 26.33 -19.59 -10.00
C THR A 357 27.45 -20.07 -9.10
N ASP A 358 27.20 -21.01 -8.20
CA ASP A 358 28.22 -21.57 -7.34
C ASP A 358 29.43 -22.10 -8.14
N GLY A 359 30.66 -21.75 -7.72
CA GLY A 359 31.90 -22.09 -8.42
C GLY A 359 32.25 -21.18 -9.62
N THR A 360 31.41 -20.22 -10.00
CA THR A 360 31.69 -19.25 -11.08
C THR A 360 32.24 -17.92 -10.52
N LYS A 361 32.85 -17.09 -11.41
CA LYS A 361 33.30 -15.72 -11.05
C LYS A 361 32.13 -14.76 -10.80
N LEU A 362 30.93 -15.11 -11.21
CA LEU A 362 29.72 -14.33 -10.95
C LEU A 362 29.21 -14.52 -9.50
N HIS A 363 29.45 -15.66 -8.89
CA HIS A 363 28.97 -15.98 -7.55
C HIS A 363 29.37 -14.94 -6.48
N PRO A 364 30.65 -14.54 -6.33
CA PRO A 364 31.05 -13.53 -5.36
C PRO A 364 30.35 -12.18 -5.57
N VAL A 365 30.13 -11.77 -6.83
CA VAL A 365 29.42 -10.53 -7.19
C VAL A 365 27.95 -10.61 -6.72
N MET A 366 27.31 -11.72 -6.95
CA MET A 366 25.91 -11.94 -6.54
C MET A 366 25.74 -11.98 -5.02
N VAL A 367 26.69 -12.60 -4.32
CA VAL A 367 26.72 -12.60 -2.85
C VAL A 367 26.95 -11.18 -2.31
N ALA A 368 27.86 -10.41 -2.90
CA ALA A 368 28.08 -9.02 -2.52
C ALA A 368 26.82 -8.16 -2.76
N PHE A 369 26.17 -8.33 -3.91
CA PHE A 369 24.91 -7.61 -4.20
C PHE A 369 23.80 -7.96 -3.23
N ARG A 370 23.61 -9.24 -2.88
CA ARG A 370 22.65 -9.68 -1.86
C ARG A 370 22.92 -8.97 -0.53
N ASN A 371 24.18 -8.90 -0.09
CA ASN A 371 24.55 -8.23 1.15
C ASN A 371 24.23 -6.72 1.11
N HIS A 372 24.47 -6.06 -0.04
CA HIS A 372 24.07 -4.66 -0.23
C HIS A 372 22.55 -4.48 -0.20
N LEU A 373 21.76 -5.40 -0.77
CA LEU A 373 20.31 -5.37 -0.70
C LEU A 373 19.81 -5.48 0.74
N GLU A 374 20.37 -6.39 1.55
CA GLU A 374 20.02 -6.54 2.96
C GLU A 374 20.35 -5.26 3.74
N GLN A 375 21.53 -4.66 3.51
CA GLN A 375 21.93 -3.41 4.13
C GLN A 375 21.03 -2.24 3.71
N ALA A 376 20.73 -2.12 2.42
CA ALA A 376 19.88 -1.05 1.88
C ALA A 376 18.45 -1.13 2.44
N LYS A 377 17.92 -2.32 2.67
CA LYS A 377 16.60 -2.52 3.28
C LYS A 377 16.50 -1.87 4.67
N HIS A 378 17.57 -1.89 5.45
CA HIS A 378 17.64 -1.27 6.78
C HIS A 378 17.86 0.26 6.72
N VAL A 379 18.52 0.77 5.68
CA VAL A 379 18.80 2.21 5.49
C VAL A 379 17.57 2.95 4.95
N HIS A 380 16.75 2.31 4.14
CA HIS A 380 15.58 2.94 3.49
C HIS A 380 14.54 3.46 4.48
N LEU A 381 14.48 2.93 5.67
CA LEU A 381 13.63 3.43 6.74
C LEU A 381 14.04 4.84 7.23
N ASN A 382 15.17 5.38 6.80
CA ASN A 382 15.75 6.63 7.30
C ASN A 382 16.03 7.75 6.26
N GLN A 383 15.88 7.53 4.94
CA GLN A 383 16.34 8.55 3.97
C GLN A 383 15.40 8.74 2.76
N LYS A 384 14.62 9.84 2.76
CA LYS A 384 13.83 10.32 1.60
C LYS A 384 14.61 11.17 0.58
N SER A 385 15.90 11.47 0.76
CA SER A 385 16.60 12.52 0.01
C SER A 385 17.25 12.09 -1.33
N PHE A 386 17.25 10.81 -1.67
CA PHE A 386 18.06 10.30 -2.80
C PHE A 386 17.34 10.18 -4.16
N LEU A 387 16.04 10.45 -4.26
CA LEU A 387 15.24 10.19 -5.47
C LEU A 387 14.79 11.45 -6.23
N GLN A 388 15.28 12.63 -5.85
CA GLN A 388 14.99 13.90 -6.55
C GLN A 388 16.11 14.32 -7.51
N GLY A 389 17.01 13.43 -7.88
CA GLY A 389 18.08 13.67 -8.86
C GLY A 389 17.90 12.89 -10.14
#